data_7add6088087fcec60c791eeb214d755b
#
_entry.id   7add6088087fcec60c791eeb214d755b
#
_cell.length_a   1.000
_cell.length_b   1.000
_cell.length_c   1.000
_cell.angle_alpha   90.00
_cell.angle_beta   90.00
_cell.angle_gamma   90.00
#
_symmetry.space_group_name_H-M   'P 1'
#
loop_
_entity.id
_entity.type
_entity.pdbx_description
1 polymer ?
#
loop_
_entity_poly.entity_id
_entity_poly.type
_entity_poly.pdbx_seq_one_letter_code
_entity_poly.pdbx_strand_id
1 'polypeptide(L)'
;MKLTRSIAAAALILFALSACHHGQQKRPVVDPELAKLTKEQAFQKGEEQYAKKKYPKARTYFSYVFENFPNDPLGRRALLRVADAYFAQHDAVNLVEAQYKYRDFINRYPGSDRADYAMLQIAMVSYQQMERPDRDQQKTTEALQKFDEMLRAYPKSALRPEAEKRRQDVLDRLAKHEHIVARFYMKRKQYNAAMLRLNGIVEQYPNYRDKDAVFFDLGTSLAAMGRKAEARLYFERVLSEFPKSEYAERAKKKLGSLTPA
;
A
#
# COMPACT_ATOMS: atom_id res chain seq x y z
N MET A 1 75.03 -36.11 -32.56
CA MET A 1 74.42 -36.30 -33.90
C MET A 1 73.00 -35.85 -33.87
N LYS A 2 72.63 -34.91 -34.76
CA LYS A 2 71.33 -34.38 -35.15
C LYS A 2 70.68 -33.37 -34.22
N LEU A 3 70.83 -32.11 -34.64
CA LEU A 3 69.95 -30.95 -34.45
C LEU A 3 68.49 -31.23 -34.81
N THR A 4 67.60 -30.72 -34.02
CA THR A 4 66.29 -30.29 -34.55
C THR A 4 65.95 -28.92 -33.98
N ARG A 5 65.75 -28.01 -34.90
CA ARG A 5 65.32 -26.61 -34.70
C ARG A 5 63.89 -26.54 -34.22
N SER A 6 63.64 -25.84 -33.12
CA SER A 6 62.31 -25.45 -32.70
C SER A 6 62.03 -24.04 -33.21
N ILE A 7 60.99 -23.94 -34.04
CA ILE A 7 60.42 -22.69 -34.56
C ILE A 7 59.50 -22.10 -33.49
N ALA A 8 59.90 -20.94 -32.98
CA ALA A 8 59.00 -20.14 -32.10
C ALA A 8 57.91 -19.45 -32.94
N ALA A 9 56.68 -19.88 -32.77
CA ALA A 9 55.55 -19.18 -33.32
C ALA A 9 55.14 -18.11 -32.34
N ALA A 10 55.33 -16.84 -32.64
CA ALA A 10 54.84 -15.69 -31.93
C ALA A 10 53.37 -15.50 -32.25
N ALA A 11 52.49 -15.86 -31.31
CA ALA A 11 51.06 -15.54 -31.39
C ALA A 11 50.82 -14.09 -30.95
N LEU A 12 50.60 -13.21 -31.91
CA LEU A 12 50.09 -11.84 -31.68
C LEU A 12 48.63 -11.91 -31.20
N ILE A 13 48.42 -11.72 -29.92
CA ILE A 13 47.10 -11.53 -29.35
C ILE A 13 46.69 -10.08 -29.62
N LEU A 14 45.88 -9.88 -30.63
CA LEU A 14 45.12 -8.63 -30.85
C LEU A 14 44.07 -8.49 -29.76
N PHE A 15 44.36 -7.69 -28.75
CA PHE A 15 43.34 -7.18 -27.81
C PHE A 15 42.46 -6.21 -28.58
N ALA A 16 41.29 -6.68 -29.04
CA ALA A 16 40.22 -5.82 -29.47
C ALA A 16 39.69 -5.06 -28.26
N LEU A 17 40.08 -3.81 -28.11
CA LEU A 17 39.43 -2.85 -27.22
C LEU A 17 37.98 -2.66 -27.68
N SER A 18 37.07 -3.46 -27.12
CA SER A 18 35.66 -3.17 -27.20
C SER A 18 35.42 -1.87 -26.45
N ALA A 19 35.45 -0.77 -27.18
CA ALA A 19 34.98 0.51 -26.70
C ALA A 19 33.52 0.33 -26.24
N CYS A 20 33.31 0.31 -24.92
CA CYS A 20 31.99 0.46 -24.37
C CYS A 20 31.40 1.76 -24.94
N HIS A 21 30.56 1.60 -25.92
CA HIS A 21 29.72 2.66 -26.41
C HIS A 21 28.80 3.03 -25.22
N HIS A 22 29.24 3.98 -24.41
CA HIS A 22 28.39 4.68 -23.47
C HIS A 22 27.32 5.33 -24.32
N GLY A 23 26.17 4.66 -24.44
CA GLY A 23 25.01 5.22 -25.12
C GLY A 23 24.74 6.57 -24.45
N GLN A 24 25.09 7.64 -25.17
CA GLN A 24 24.65 8.97 -24.81
C GLN A 24 23.13 8.86 -24.69
N GLN A 25 22.61 8.87 -23.47
CA GLN A 25 21.18 9.11 -23.22
C GLN A 25 20.88 10.40 -23.97
N LYS A 26 20.20 10.25 -25.13
CA LYS A 26 19.68 11.39 -25.88
C LYS A 26 18.86 12.18 -24.88
N ARG A 27 19.31 13.36 -24.50
CA ARG A 27 18.50 14.28 -23.70
C ARG A 27 17.16 14.37 -24.45
N PRO A 28 16.03 14.14 -23.77
CA PRO A 28 14.73 14.24 -24.42
C PRO A 28 14.71 15.58 -25.15
N VAL A 29 14.38 15.55 -26.43
CA VAL A 29 14.23 16.78 -27.25
C VAL A 29 13.12 17.57 -26.57
N VAL A 30 13.51 18.63 -25.85
CA VAL A 30 12.55 19.51 -25.18
C VAL A 30 11.73 20.14 -26.31
N ASP A 31 10.41 19.98 -26.24
CA ASP A 31 9.48 20.62 -27.15
C ASP A 31 9.86 22.14 -27.23
N PRO A 32 10.19 22.69 -28.40
CA PRO A 32 10.61 24.09 -28.53
C PRO A 32 9.60 25.09 -27.93
N GLU A 33 8.32 24.74 -27.95
CA GLU A 33 7.27 25.56 -27.33
C GLU A 33 7.36 25.52 -25.78
N LEU A 34 7.77 24.37 -25.23
CA LEU A 34 7.96 24.23 -23.79
C LEU A 34 9.15 25.07 -23.30
N ALA A 35 10.24 25.12 -24.09
CA ALA A 35 11.44 25.89 -23.76
C ALA A 35 11.21 27.41 -23.75
N LYS A 36 10.15 27.92 -24.37
CA LYS A 36 9.79 29.36 -24.35
C LYS A 36 9.03 29.79 -23.09
N LEU A 37 8.56 28.81 -22.28
CA LEU A 37 7.75 29.08 -21.10
C LEU A 37 8.63 29.42 -19.90
N THR A 38 8.18 30.35 -19.07
CA THR A 38 8.73 30.49 -17.71
C THR A 38 8.35 29.27 -16.87
N LYS A 39 9.05 29.06 -15.75
CA LYS A 39 8.73 27.95 -14.83
C LYS A 39 7.30 28.02 -14.30
N GLU A 40 6.80 29.23 -14.03
CA GLU A 40 5.43 29.48 -13.57
C GLU A 40 4.40 29.13 -14.67
N GLN A 41 4.65 29.58 -15.89
CA GLN A 41 3.78 29.27 -17.05
C GLN A 41 3.74 27.76 -17.34
N ALA A 42 4.90 27.11 -17.31
CA ALA A 42 4.98 25.67 -17.52
C ALA A 42 4.24 24.92 -16.41
N PHE A 43 4.46 25.30 -15.14
CA PHE A 43 3.76 24.70 -14.00
C PHE A 43 2.23 24.87 -14.12
N GLN A 44 1.76 26.09 -14.43
CA GLN A 44 0.34 26.38 -14.62
C GLN A 44 -0.28 25.54 -15.74
N LYS A 45 0.41 25.40 -16.88
CA LYS A 45 -0.04 24.49 -17.96
C LYS A 45 -0.10 23.03 -17.50
N GLY A 46 0.86 22.60 -16.67
CA GLY A 46 0.81 21.28 -16.03
C GLY A 46 -0.46 21.10 -15.21
N GLU A 47 -0.81 22.06 -14.34
CA GLU A 47 -2.03 22.03 -13.54
C GLU A 47 -3.29 21.99 -14.41
N GLU A 48 -3.35 22.77 -15.49
CA GLU A 48 -4.47 22.74 -16.44
C GLU A 48 -4.64 21.37 -17.11
N GLN A 49 -3.54 20.72 -17.51
CA GLN A 49 -3.61 19.38 -18.12
C GLN A 49 -4.01 18.33 -17.07
N TYR A 50 -3.50 18.48 -15.85
CA TYR A 50 -3.88 17.60 -14.74
C TYR A 50 -5.38 17.68 -14.42
N ALA A 51 -5.93 18.89 -14.32
CA ALA A 51 -7.36 19.13 -14.09
C ALA A 51 -8.24 18.52 -15.21
N LYS A 52 -7.73 18.53 -16.45
CA LYS A 52 -8.36 17.87 -17.63
C LYS A 52 -8.10 16.36 -17.65
N LYS A 53 -7.52 15.76 -16.63
CA LYS A 53 -7.11 14.35 -16.53
C LYS A 53 -6.15 13.89 -17.65
N LYS A 54 -5.48 14.82 -18.32
CA LYS A 54 -4.46 14.54 -19.35
C LYS A 54 -3.09 14.33 -18.66
N TYR A 55 -3.03 13.32 -17.79
CA TYR A 55 -1.89 13.06 -16.91
C TYR A 55 -0.55 12.92 -17.62
N PRO A 56 -0.41 12.18 -18.74
CA PRO A 56 0.85 12.14 -19.47
C PRO A 56 1.33 13.53 -19.91
N LYS A 57 0.42 14.37 -20.42
CA LYS A 57 0.76 15.73 -20.83
C LYS A 57 1.07 16.63 -19.65
N ALA A 58 0.37 16.49 -18.53
CA ALA A 58 0.68 17.19 -17.29
C ALA A 58 2.11 16.89 -16.81
N ARG A 59 2.49 15.60 -16.85
CA ARG A 59 3.86 15.17 -16.48
C ARG A 59 4.93 15.84 -17.33
N THR A 60 4.73 16.01 -18.63
CA THR A 60 5.69 16.71 -19.49
C THR A 60 6.00 18.11 -18.98
N TYR A 61 4.97 18.88 -18.62
CA TYR A 61 5.15 20.23 -18.09
C TYR A 61 5.79 20.23 -16.70
N PHE A 62 5.34 19.38 -15.79
CA PHE A 62 5.91 19.30 -14.45
C PHE A 62 7.35 18.80 -14.46
N SER A 63 7.69 17.81 -15.30
CA SER A 63 9.06 17.31 -15.47
C SER A 63 9.98 18.42 -15.98
N TYR A 64 9.54 19.23 -16.95
CA TYR A 64 10.30 20.36 -17.43
C TYR A 64 10.65 21.34 -16.31
N VAL A 65 9.68 21.68 -15.46
CA VAL A 65 9.91 22.60 -14.33
C VAL A 65 10.89 21.98 -13.32
N PHE A 66 10.71 20.72 -12.97
CA PHE A 66 11.59 20.03 -12.02
C PHE A 66 13.02 19.88 -12.54
N GLU A 67 13.20 19.46 -13.79
CA GLU A 67 14.51 19.18 -14.38
C GLU A 67 15.35 20.45 -14.59
N ASN A 68 14.71 21.57 -14.92
CA ASN A 68 15.39 22.83 -15.13
C ASN A 68 15.56 23.68 -13.86
N PHE A 69 14.71 23.48 -12.86
CA PHE A 69 14.70 24.27 -11.62
C PHE A 69 14.63 23.40 -10.35
N PRO A 70 15.48 22.39 -10.17
CA PRO A 70 15.35 21.40 -9.10
C PRO A 70 15.47 22.00 -7.68
N ASN A 71 16.24 23.08 -7.54
CA ASN A 71 16.45 23.75 -6.25
C ASN A 71 15.40 24.83 -5.94
N ASP A 72 14.56 25.16 -6.91
CA ASP A 72 13.48 26.13 -6.73
C ASP A 72 12.29 25.49 -5.99
N PRO A 73 11.59 26.21 -5.11
CA PRO A 73 10.38 25.69 -4.46
C PRO A 73 9.35 25.16 -5.45
N LEU A 74 9.19 25.81 -6.62
CA LEU A 74 8.26 25.36 -7.67
C LEU A 74 8.75 24.06 -8.34
N GLY A 75 10.08 23.92 -8.54
CA GLY A 75 10.67 22.68 -9.06
C GLY A 75 10.45 21.50 -8.14
N ARG A 76 10.66 21.69 -6.81
CA ARG A 76 10.35 20.66 -5.82
C ARG A 76 8.87 20.26 -5.83
N ARG A 77 7.98 21.26 -5.90
CA ARG A 77 6.54 21.03 -6.04
C ARG A 77 6.20 20.31 -7.34
N ALA A 78 6.87 20.63 -8.44
CA ALA A 78 6.68 19.98 -9.72
C ALA A 78 7.02 18.48 -9.67
N LEU A 79 8.07 18.06 -8.97
CA LEU A 79 8.41 16.65 -8.77
C LEU A 79 7.25 15.89 -8.08
N LEU A 80 6.65 16.48 -7.04
CA LEU A 80 5.46 15.89 -6.41
C LEU A 80 4.29 15.78 -7.38
N ARG A 81 4.07 16.83 -8.21
CA ARG A 81 3.00 16.83 -9.20
C ARG A 81 3.22 15.79 -10.31
N VAL A 82 4.48 15.47 -10.65
CA VAL A 82 4.80 14.32 -11.52
C VAL A 82 4.33 13.03 -10.87
N ALA A 83 4.65 12.82 -9.57
CA ALA A 83 4.23 11.64 -8.84
C ALA A 83 2.69 11.55 -8.74
N ASP A 84 2.01 12.66 -8.42
CA ASP A 84 0.55 12.75 -8.36
C ASP A 84 -0.10 12.38 -9.70
N ALA A 85 0.51 12.80 -10.82
CA ALA A 85 0.00 12.52 -12.15
C ALA A 85 0.20 11.06 -12.58
N TYR A 86 1.20 10.37 -12.03
CA TYR A 86 1.30 8.92 -12.14
C TYR A 86 0.24 8.23 -11.27
N PHE A 87 0.15 8.63 -10.01
CA PHE A 87 -0.79 8.05 -9.04
C PHE A 87 -2.24 8.11 -9.52
N ALA A 88 -2.64 9.22 -10.13
CA ALA A 88 -4.01 9.46 -10.61
C ALA A 88 -4.44 8.56 -11.79
N GLN A 89 -3.54 7.80 -12.39
CA GLN A 89 -3.89 6.85 -13.47
C GLN A 89 -4.34 5.48 -12.96
N HIS A 90 -4.04 5.13 -11.71
CA HIS A 90 -4.52 3.95 -10.99
C HIS A 90 -4.15 2.57 -11.58
N ASP A 91 -3.42 2.48 -12.69
CA ASP A 91 -2.93 1.21 -13.20
C ASP A 91 -1.60 0.79 -12.56
N ALA A 92 -1.29 -0.50 -12.61
CA ALA A 92 -0.15 -1.08 -11.89
C ALA A 92 1.20 -0.44 -12.26
N VAL A 93 1.43 -0.12 -13.54
CA VAL A 93 2.69 0.47 -14.02
C VAL A 93 2.82 1.89 -13.47
N ASN A 94 1.78 2.71 -13.61
CA ASN A 94 1.79 4.08 -13.13
C ASN A 94 1.84 4.17 -11.60
N LEU A 95 1.27 3.22 -10.85
CA LEU A 95 1.41 3.17 -9.40
C LEU A 95 2.85 2.89 -8.95
N VAL A 96 3.59 2.03 -9.66
CA VAL A 96 5.02 1.79 -9.40
C VAL A 96 5.83 3.07 -9.65
N GLU A 97 5.58 3.75 -10.77
CA GLU A 97 6.24 5.02 -11.09
C GLU A 97 5.92 6.12 -10.07
N ALA A 98 4.66 6.20 -9.62
CA ALA A 98 4.26 7.14 -8.58
C ALA A 98 5.06 6.89 -7.28
N GLN A 99 5.12 5.63 -6.83
CA GLN A 99 5.88 5.25 -5.63
C GLN A 99 7.36 5.63 -5.76
N TYR A 100 7.96 5.38 -6.93
CA TYR A 100 9.34 5.75 -7.20
C TYR A 100 9.55 7.26 -7.11
N LYS A 101 8.68 8.08 -7.72
CA LYS A 101 8.79 9.55 -7.73
C LYS A 101 8.54 10.16 -6.34
N TYR A 102 7.58 9.65 -5.55
CA TYR A 102 7.42 10.08 -4.15
C TYR A 102 8.65 9.74 -3.30
N ARG A 103 9.25 8.57 -3.49
CA ARG A 103 10.47 8.18 -2.80
C ARG A 103 11.67 9.04 -3.25
N ASP A 104 11.80 9.33 -4.53
CA ASP A 104 12.81 10.25 -5.07
C ASP A 104 12.69 11.63 -4.44
N PHE A 105 11.46 12.14 -4.26
CA PHE A 105 11.21 13.40 -3.56
C PHE A 105 11.72 13.38 -2.12
N ILE A 106 11.40 12.37 -1.35
CA ILE A 106 11.85 12.25 0.05
C ILE A 106 13.38 12.17 0.13
N ASN A 107 14.00 11.41 -0.76
CA ASN A 107 15.45 11.25 -0.79
C ASN A 107 16.19 12.55 -1.15
N ARG A 108 15.64 13.35 -2.07
CA ARG A 108 16.24 14.63 -2.47
C ARG A 108 15.96 15.74 -1.47
N TYR A 109 14.81 15.73 -0.85
CA TYR A 109 14.32 16.81 0.00
C TYR A 109 13.81 16.31 1.37
N PRO A 110 14.67 15.63 2.17
CA PRO A 110 14.23 14.99 3.42
C PRO A 110 13.70 15.98 4.47
N GLY A 111 14.15 17.24 4.41
CA GLY A 111 13.68 18.34 5.28
C GLY A 111 12.51 19.14 4.71
N SER A 112 11.87 18.68 3.64
CA SER A 112 10.73 19.39 3.06
C SER A 112 9.50 19.30 3.96
N ASP A 113 8.75 20.39 4.03
CA ASP A 113 7.42 20.48 4.64
C ASP A 113 6.35 19.61 3.95
N ARG A 114 6.71 19.01 2.80
CA ARG A 114 5.83 18.10 2.03
C ARG A 114 6.31 16.64 2.06
N ALA A 115 7.32 16.34 2.88
CA ALA A 115 7.83 14.96 2.98
C ALA A 115 6.80 14.03 3.62
N ASP A 116 5.99 14.53 4.56
CA ASP A 116 4.87 13.81 5.15
C ASP A 116 3.79 13.44 4.10
N TYR A 117 3.47 14.38 3.20
CA TYR A 117 2.57 14.13 2.07
C TYR A 117 3.11 13.03 1.15
N ALA A 118 4.39 13.11 0.76
CA ALA A 118 4.98 12.10 -0.11
C ALA A 118 4.96 10.71 0.56
N MET A 119 5.21 10.65 1.88
CA MET A 119 5.17 9.38 2.61
C MET A 119 3.76 8.81 2.74
N LEU A 120 2.76 9.68 2.96
CA LEU A 120 1.35 9.29 2.91
C LEU A 120 0.99 8.71 1.54
N GLN A 121 1.41 9.36 0.44
CA GLN A 121 1.11 8.89 -0.90
C GLN A 121 1.79 7.54 -1.23
N ILE A 122 2.98 7.27 -0.70
CA ILE A 122 3.61 5.94 -0.80
C ILE A 122 2.74 4.87 -0.13
N ALA A 123 2.17 5.16 1.05
CA ALA A 123 1.23 4.26 1.71
C ALA A 123 -0.06 4.09 0.89
N MET A 124 -0.56 5.18 0.29
CA MET A 124 -1.75 5.17 -0.57
C MET A 124 -1.55 4.37 -1.85
N VAL A 125 -0.33 4.29 -2.40
CA VAL A 125 -0.02 3.39 -3.53
C VAL A 125 -0.27 1.93 -3.15
N SER A 126 0.27 1.46 -2.03
CA SER A 126 0.03 0.09 -1.55
C SER A 126 -1.44 -0.13 -1.18
N TYR A 127 -2.10 0.88 -0.61
CA TYR A 127 -3.53 0.85 -0.29
C TYR A 127 -4.40 0.62 -1.55
N GLN A 128 -4.09 1.28 -2.66
CA GLN A 128 -4.81 1.09 -3.93
C GLN A 128 -4.57 -0.28 -4.55
N GLN A 129 -3.46 -0.93 -4.24
CA GLN A 129 -3.12 -2.27 -4.73
C GLN A 129 -3.67 -3.40 -3.86
N MET A 130 -4.38 -3.06 -2.76
CA MET A 130 -4.96 -4.08 -1.89
C MET A 130 -6.02 -4.90 -2.62
N GLU A 131 -5.89 -6.21 -2.51
CA GLU A 131 -6.86 -7.15 -3.03
C GLU A 131 -8.09 -7.29 -2.10
N ARG A 132 -9.12 -7.97 -2.59
CA ARG A 132 -10.29 -8.33 -1.76
C ARG A 132 -9.87 -9.18 -0.56
N PRO A 133 -10.63 -9.15 0.56
CA PRO A 133 -10.27 -9.93 1.77
C PRO A 133 -10.19 -11.45 1.57
N ASP A 134 -10.82 -11.99 0.53
CA ASP A 134 -10.77 -13.42 0.17
C ASP A 134 -9.58 -13.80 -0.74
N ARG A 135 -8.69 -12.83 -1.03
CA ARG A 135 -7.51 -12.99 -1.87
C ARG A 135 -6.22 -12.84 -1.06
N ASP A 136 -5.09 -12.77 -1.75
CA ASP A 136 -3.79 -12.50 -1.12
C ASP A 136 -3.78 -11.15 -0.40
N GLN A 137 -3.15 -11.12 0.79
CA GLN A 137 -3.11 -9.92 1.63
C GLN A 137 -1.70 -9.29 1.71
N GLN A 138 -0.77 -9.66 0.82
CA GLN A 138 0.59 -9.12 0.82
C GLN A 138 0.58 -7.60 0.67
N LYS A 139 -0.19 -7.06 -0.30
CA LYS A 139 -0.31 -5.61 -0.51
C LYS A 139 -1.03 -4.91 0.63
N THR A 140 -1.97 -5.58 1.28
CA THR A 140 -2.65 -5.05 2.48
C THR A 140 -1.67 -4.92 3.65
N THR A 141 -0.82 -5.92 3.86
CA THR A 141 0.22 -5.89 4.89
C THR A 141 1.29 -4.81 4.59
N GLU A 142 1.69 -4.67 3.32
CA GLU A 142 2.60 -3.60 2.88
C GLU A 142 1.99 -2.21 3.15
N ALA A 143 0.71 -2.02 2.84
CA ALA A 143 0.01 -0.77 3.11
C ALA A 143 0.02 -0.43 4.62
N LEU A 144 -0.26 -1.41 5.49
CA LEU A 144 -0.20 -1.22 6.94
C LEU A 144 1.18 -0.73 7.38
N GLN A 145 2.25 -1.38 6.91
CA GLN A 145 3.62 -0.99 7.23
C GLN A 145 3.92 0.44 6.80
N LYS A 146 3.49 0.84 5.60
CA LYS A 146 3.73 2.20 5.08
C LYS A 146 2.94 3.27 5.83
N PHE A 147 1.71 3.01 6.24
CA PHE A 147 0.99 3.92 7.13
C PHE A 147 1.65 4.03 8.51
N ASP A 148 2.11 2.91 9.09
CA ASP A 148 2.84 2.92 10.36
C ASP A 148 4.17 3.68 10.27
N GLU A 149 4.92 3.55 9.17
CA GLU A 149 6.13 4.31 8.89
C GLU A 149 5.83 5.82 8.84
N MET A 150 4.79 6.23 8.11
CA MET A 150 4.36 7.64 8.01
C MET A 150 3.98 8.22 9.37
N LEU A 151 3.14 7.51 10.12
CA LEU A 151 2.65 7.96 11.43
C LEU A 151 3.77 8.09 12.47
N ARG A 152 4.80 7.24 12.40
CA ARG A 152 5.98 7.32 13.26
C ARG A 152 6.92 8.43 12.85
N ALA A 153 7.15 8.60 11.54
CA ALA A 153 8.08 9.62 11.03
C ALA A 153 7.53 11.05 11.21
N TYR A 154 6.21 11.23 11.08
CA TYR A 154 5.56 12.53 11.09
C TYR A 154 4.41 12.61 12.12
N PRO A 155 4.69 12.47 13.42
CA PRO A 155 3.66 12.40 14.46
C PRO A 155 2.82 13.68 14.61
N LYS A 156 3.35 14.83 14.14
CA LYS A 156 2.69 16.15 14.17
C LYS A 156 2.13 16.60 12.82
N SER A 157 2.13 15.72 11.81
CA SER A 157 1.59 16.04 10.49
C SER A 157 0.09 16.36 10.55
N ALA A 158 -0.34 17.36 9.81
CA ALA A 158 -1.76 17.66 9.61
C ALA A 158 -2.49 16.53 8.85
N LEU A 159 -1.76 15.65 8.17
CA LEU A 159 -2.29 14.49 7.44
C LEU A 159 -2.47 13.24 8.33
N ARG A 160 -2.06 13.32 9.60
CA ARG A 160 -2.18 12.21 10.56
C ARG A 160 -3.60 11.63 10.66
N PRO A 161 -4.69 12.43 10.77
CA PRO A 161 -6.03 11.86 10.87
C PRO A 161 -6.45 11.06 9.64
N GLU A 162 -6.03 11.48 8.44
CA GLU A 162 -6.28 10.73 7.21
C GLU A 162 -5.48 9.42 7.19
N ALA A 163 -4.20 9.46 7.55
CA ALA A 163 -3.35 8.27 7.64
C ALA A 163 -3.91 7.25 8.63
N GLU A 164 -4.35 7.67 9.82
CA GLU A 164 -4.97 6.82 10.84
C GLU A 164 -6.28 6.20 10.35
N LYS A 165 -7.11 6.98 9.67
CA LYS A 165 -8.35 6.47 9.05
C LYS A 165 -8.07 5.39 8.01
N ARG A 166 -7.13 5.63 7.08
CA ARG A 166 -6.75 4.65 6.06
C ARG A 166 -6.09 3.41 6.67
N ARG A 167 -5.25 3.62 7.68
CA ARG A 167 -4.67 2.51 8.46
C ARG A 167 -5.75 1.63 9.08
N GLN A 168 -6.81 2.23 9.64
CA GLN A 168 -7.93 1.46 10.19
C GLN A 168 -8.68 0.68 9.09
N ASP A 169 -8.88 1.25 7.90
CA ASP A 169 -9.47 0.53 6.77
C ASP A 169 -8.62 -0.69 6.37
N VAL A 170 -7.28 -0.58 6.46
CA VAL A 170 -6.35 -1.69 6.19
C VAL A 170 -6.49 -2.77 7.27
N LEU A 171 -6.52 -2.39 8.55
CA LEU A 171 -6.70 -3.33 9.68
C LEU A 171 -8.04 -4.07 9.57
N ASP A 172 -9.12 -3.37 9.21
CA ASP A 172 -10.45 -3.97 8.99
C ASP A 172 -10.41 -5.00 7.84
N ARG A 173 -9.62 -4.75 6.80
CA ARG A 173 -9.46 -5.70 5.69
C ARG A 173 -8.72 -6.96 6.11
N LEU A 174 -7.63 -6.82 6.88
CA LEU A 174 -6.88 -7.97 7.42
C LEU A 174 -7.75 -8.78 8.38
N ALA A 175 -8.46 -8.13 9.29
CA ALA A 175 -9.41 -8.78 10.19
C ALA A 175 -10.51 -9.52 9.42
N LYS A 176 -11.03 -8.92 8.35
CA LYS A 176 -12.04 -9.55 7.48
C LYS A 176 -11.51 -10.79 6.77
N HIS A 177 -10.24 -10.78 6.35
CA HIS A 177 -9.58 -11.97 5.80
C HIS A 177 -9.58 -13.11 6.83
N GLU A 178 -9.09 -12.86 8.05
CA GLU A 178 -9.08 -13.86 9.13
C GLU A 178 -10.49 -14.34 9.48
N HIS A 179 -11.49 -13.46 9.45
CA HIS A 179 -12.88 -13.82 9.69
C HIS A 179 -13.45 -14.75 8.60
N ILE A 180 -13.12 -14.51 7.33
CA ILE A 180 -13.49 -15.41 6.22
C ILE A 180 -12.88 -16.79 6.42
N VAL A 181 -11.61 -16.86 6.83
CA VAL A 181 -10.92 -18.12 7.13
C VAL A 181 -11.58 -18.85 8.32
N ALA A 182 -11.93 -18.12 9.38
CA ALA A 182 -12.64 -18.69 10.53
C ALA A 182 -13.97 -19.29 10.13
N ARG A 183 -14.78 -18.59 9.34
CA ARG A 183 -16.07 -19.08 8.84
C ARG A 183 -15.93 -20.29 7.91
N PHE A 184 -14.86 -20.38 7.16
CA PHE A 184 -14.54 -21.58 6.38
C PHE A 184 -14.34 -22.79 7.30
N TYR A 185 -13.60 -22.66 8.41
CA TYR A 185 -13.43 -23.72 9.39
C TYR A 185 -14.75 -24.07 10.10
N MET A 186 -15.58 -23.08 10.44
CA MET A 186 -16.91 -23.32 11.03
C MET A 186 -17.81 -24.18 10.12
N LYS A 187 -17.85 -23.86 8.81
CA LYS A 187 -18.61 -24.66 7.82
C LYS A 187 -18.16 -26.10 7.76
N ARG A 188 -16.90 -26.37 8.05
CA ARG A 188 -16.31 -27.73 8.11
C ARG A 188 -16.40 -28.35 9.51
N LYS A 189 -17.09 -27.70 10.45
CA LYS A 189 -17.21 -28.12 11.85
C LYS A 189 -15.87 -28.24 12.59
N GLN A 190 -14.83 -27.56 12.09
CA GLN A 190 -13.50 -27.50 12.71
C GLN A 190 -13.45 -26.31 13.69
N TYR A 191 -14.28 -26.38 14.74
CA TYR A 191 -14.53 -25.25 15.63
C TYR A 191 -13.30 -24.79 16.42
N ASN A 192 -12.37 -25.69 16.77
CA ASN A 192 -11.11 -25.29 17.41
C ASN A 192 -10.26 -24.40 16.50
N ALA A 193 -10.14 -24.74 15.22
CA ALA A 193 -9.41 -23.92 14.25
C ALA A 193 -10.11 -22.57 14.00
N ALA A 194 -11.45 -22.57 13.93
CA ALA A 194 -12.23 -21.35 13.84
C ALA A 194 -12.01 -20.42 15.03
N MET A 195 -12.08 -20.98 16.26
CA MET A 195 -11.82 -20.21 17.49
C MET A 195 -10.44 -19.58 17.54
N LEU A 196 -9.39 -20.33 17.12
CA LEU A 196 -8.04 -19.76 17.09
C LEU A 196 -7.98 -18.51 16.22
N ARG A 197 -8.62 -18.54 15.03
CA ARG A 197 -8.69 -17.37 14.14
C ARG A 197 -9.52 -16.24 14.73
N LEU A 198 -10.71 -16.54 15.27
CA LEU A 198 -11.60 -15.54 15.85
C LEU A 198 -10.98 -14.84 17.08
N ASN A 199 -10.29 -15.58 17.95
CA ASN A 199 -9.57 -14.99 19.08
C ASN A 199 -8.43 -14.10 18.59
N GLY A 200 -7.68 -14.54 17.56
CA GLY A 200 -6.65 -13.72 16.92
C GLY A 200 -7.22 -12.39 16.41
N ILE A 201 -8.45 -12.37 15.87
CA ILE A 201 -9.10 -11.12 15.46
C ILE A 201 -9.36 -10.21 16.67
N VAL A 202 -9.89 -10.76 17.77
CA VAL A 202 -10.20 -9.97 18.98
C VAL A 202 -8.94 -9.34 19.57
N GLU A 203 -7.82 -10.05 19.55
CA GLU A 203 -6.55 -9.62 20.12
C GLU A 203 -5.82 -8.62 19.22
N GLN A 204 -5.70 -8.92 17.92
CA GLN A 204 -4.88 -8.14 16.99
C GLN A 204 -5.62 -6.97 16.36
N TYR A 205 -6.96 -7.04 16.26
CA TYR A 205 -7.79 -6.01 15.61
C TYR A 205 -8.90 -5.51 16.56
N PRO A 206 -8.53 -4.87 17.69
CA PRO A 206 -9.50 -4.48 18.73
C PRO A 206 -10.57 -3.51 18.24
N ASN A 207 -10.32 -2.76 17.15
CA ASN A 207 -11.25 -1.81 16.56
C ASN A 207 -11.91 -2.32 15.27
N TYR A 208 -11.91 -3.64 15.03
CA TYR A 208 -12.54 -4.22 13.86
C TYR A 208 -14.05 -3.91 13.82
N ARG A 209 -14.55 -3.43 12.67
CA ARG A 209 -15.94 -2.96 12.52
C ARG A 209 -16.99 -4.06 12.71
N ASP A 210 -16.73 -5.28 12.22
CA ASP A 210 -17.66 -6.42 12.32
C ASP A 210 -17.37 -7.28 13.57
N LYS A 211 -17.01 -6.67 14.70
CA LYS A 211 -16.66 -7.38 15.95
C LYS A 211 -17.86 -8.11 16.56
N ASP A 212 -19.06 -7.58 16.36
CA ASP A 212 -20.32 -8.22 16.69
C ASP A 212 -20.47 -9.60 16.04
N ALA A 213 -20.16 -9.69 14.74
CA ALA A 213 -20.13 -10.94 13.99
C ALA A 213 -19.09 -11.92 14.53
N VAL A 214 -17.89 -11.41 14.92
CA VAL A 214 -16.82 -12.22 15.50
C VAL A 214 -17.27 -12.82 16.85
N PHE A 215 -17.86 -12.02 17.72
CA PHE A 215 -18.38 -12.52 19.01
C PHE A 215 -19.51 -13.52 18.81
N PHE A 216 -20.43 -13.28 17.88
CA PHE A 216 -21.48 -14.25 17.55
C PHE A 216 -20.89 -15.57 17.04
N ASP A 217 -19.89 -15.53 16.19
CA ASP A 217 -19.24 -16.72 15.61
C ASP A 217 -18.41 -17.49 16.68
N LEU A 218 -17.77 -16.75 17.65
CA LEU A 218 -17.11 -17.34 18.83
C LEU A 218 -18.13 -18.10 19.70
N GLY A 219 -19.24 -17.43 20.08
CA GLY A 219 -20.31 -18.07 20.84
C GLY A 219 -20.87 -19.31 20.14
N THR A 220 -21.06 -19.22 18.82
CA THR A 220 -21.57 -20.35 18.01
C THR A 220 -20.59 -21.52 17.99
N SER A 221 -19.29 -21.26 17.83
CA SER A 221 -18.25 -22.28 17.81
C SER A 221 -18.12 -22.97 19.16
N LEU A 222 -18.12 -22.19 20.27
CA LEU A 222 -18.07 -22.71 21.63
C LEU A 222 -19.30 -23.57 21.99
N ALA A 223 -20.49 -23.11 21.60
CA ALA A 223 -21.73 -23.87 21.81
C ALA A 223 -21.70 -25.22 21.08
N ALA A 224 -21.18 -25.23 19.83
CA ALA A 224 -21.04 -26.46 19.03
C ALA A 224 -20.04 -27.46 19.62
N MET A 225 -19.07 -26.99 20.43
CA MET A 225 -18.12 -27.83 21.17
C MET A 225 -18.62 -28.22 22.58
N GLY A 226 -19.85 -27.86 22.94
CA GLY A 226 -20.41 -28.16 24.27
C GLY A 226 -19.95 -27.20 25.38
N ARG A 227 -19.14 -26.17 25.06
CA ARG A 227 -18.62 -25.16 26.02
C ARG A 227 -19.68 -24.08 26.27
N LYS A 228 -20.85 -24.48 26.80
CA LYS A 228 -22.05 -23.65 26.91
C LYS A 228 -21.83 -22.39 27.78
N ALA A 229 -21.11 -22.52 28.89
CA ALA A 229 -20.84 -21.38 29.77
C ALA A 229 -20.06 -20.27 29.08
N GLU A 230 -19.03 -20.63 28.32
CA GLU A 230 -18.20 -19.68 27.58
C GLU A 230 -18.95 -19.11 26.37
N ALA A 231 -19.74 -19.96 25.67
CA ALA A 231 -20.59 -19.48 24.58
C ALA A 231 -21.56 -18.39 25.03
N ARG A 232 -22.14 -18.55 26.26
CA ARG A 232 -23.03 -17.56 26.87
C ARG A 232 -22.34 -16.19 26.98
N LEU A 233 -21.11 -16.13 27.48
CA LEU A 233 -20.38 -14.87 27.65
C LEU A 233 -20.25 -14.08 26.32
N TYR A 234 -19.97 -14.77 25.23
CA TYR A 234 -19.84 -14.09 23.93
C TYR A 234 -21.19 -13.64 23.36
N PHE A 235 -22.26 -14.41 23.52
CA PHE A 235 -23.59 -13.92 23.11
C PHE A 235 -24.07 -12.75 23.96
N GLU A 236 -23.80 -12.74 25.26
CA GLU A 236 -24.09 -11.61 26.15
C GLU A 236 -23.30 -10.37 25.75
N ARG A 237 -22.04 -10.51 25.33
CA ARG A 237 -21.26 -9.41 24.77
C ARG A 237 -21.87 -8.84 23.50
N VAL A 238 -22.40 -9.66 22.59
CA VAL A 238 -23.13 -9.15 21.41
C VAL A 238 -24.29 -8.27 21.84
N LEU A 239 -25.07 -8.70 22.84
CA LEU A 239 -26.24 -7.93 23.31
C LEU A 239 -25.85 -6.65 24.03
N SER A 240 -24.80 -6.66 24.84
CA SER A 240 -24.37 -5.51 25.65
C SER A 240 -23.56 -4.48 24.84
N GLU A 241 -22.61 -4.95 24.01
CA GLU A 241 -21.71 -4.07 23.27
C GLU A 241 -22.32 -3.63 21.91
N PHE A 242 -23.20 -4.44 21.31
CA PHE A 242 -23.76 -4.21 19.97
C PHE A 242 -25.28 -4.42 19.91
N PRO A 243 -26.09 -3.73 20.75
CA PRO A 243 -27.52 -3.98 20.87
C PRO A 243 -28.33 -3.69 19.58
N LYS A 244 -27.75 -2.92 18.64
CA LYS A 244 -28.36 -2.59 17.34
C LYS A 244 -27.84 -3.45 16.18
N SER A 245 -26.97 -4.43 16.46
CA SER A 245 -26.44 -5.33 15.45
C SER A 245 -27.50 -6.31 14.95
N GLU A 246 -27.41 -6.73 13.70
CA GLU A 246 -28.19 -7.85 13.16
C GLU A 246 -27.99 -9.16 13.91
N TYR A 247 -26.85 -9.30 14.63
CA TYR A 247 -26.53 -10.46 15.44
C TYR A 247 -27.20 -10.44 16.82
N ALA A 248 -27.73 -9.32 17.30
CA ALA A 248 -28.30 -9.21 18.63
C ALA A 248 -29.51 -10.17 18.82
N GLU A 249 -30.50 -10.13 17.94
CA GLU A 249 -31.65 -11.04 18.03
C GLU A 249 -31.25 -12.51 17.86
N ARG A 250 -30.26 -12.79 17.02
CA ARG A 250 -29.72 -14.14 16.84
C ARG A 250 -28.99 -14.63 18.09
N ALA A 251 -28.22 -13.77 18.76
CA ALA A 251 -27.53 -14.07 20.02
C ALA A 251 -28.54 -14.34 21.15
N LYS A 252 -29.62 -13.53 21.26
CA LYS A 252 -30.71 -13.74 22.22
C LYS A 252 -31.38 -15.11 22.05
N LYS A 253 -31.68 -15.48 20.81
CA LYS A 253 -32.24 -16.82 20.50
C LYS A 253 -31.28 -17.94 20.89
N LYS A 254 -29.97 -17.77 20.61
CA LYS A 254 -28.94 -18.75 21.00
C LYS A 254 -28.83 -18.91 22.53
N LEU A 255 -28.83 -17.79 23.27
CA LEU A 255 -28.84 -17.82 24.74
C LEU A 255 -30.00 -18.60 25.31
N GLY A 256 -31.22 -18.41 24.80
CA GLY A 256 -32.38 -19.20 25.20
C GLY A 256 -32.21 -20.70 24.98
N SER A 257 -31.53 -21.12 23.91
CA SER A 257 -31.26 -22.54 23.63
C SER A 257 -30.11 -23.14 24.46
N LEU A 258 -29.30 -22.34 25.12
CA LEU A 258 -28.22 -22.79 26.00
C LEU A 258 -28.65 -23.02 27.45
N THR A 259 -29.81 -22.48 27.85
CA THR A 259 -30.38 -22.70 29.17
C THR A 259 -30.79 -24.18 29.29
N PRO A 260 -30.40 -24.93 30.35
CA PRO A 260 -31.00 -26.25 30.60
C PRO A 260 -32.49 -26.06 30.82
N ALA A 261 -33.29 -26.96 30.25
CA ALA A 261 -34.73 -27.03 30.54
C ALA A 261 -34.96 -27.35 32.00
#